data_027202bfdabfc9572bd48d695aa57743
#
_entry.id   027202bfdabfc9572bd48d695aa57743
#
_cell.length_a   1.000
_cell.length_b   1.000
_cell.length_c   1.000
_cell.angle_alpha   90.00
_cell.angle_beta   90.00
_cell.angle_gamma   90.00
#
_symmetry.space_group_name_H-M   'P 1'
#
loop_
_entity.id
_entity.type
_entity.pdbx_description
1 polymer ?
#
loop_
_entity_poly.entity_id
_entity_poly.type
_entity_poly.pdbx_seq_one_letter_code
_entity_poly.pdbx_strand_id
1 'polypeptide(L)'
;MRFSLHLLTGLAALAVTSPALARNIVLGNDDGLTANVKALYDALKAEGHDVIVAVPCQQQSGMGAAMKMLRPLGPLTADCLNGAAKAGDPGAGPMTRAGLGTDFHYVDGTPVMALLYGIDVVAQARWGRAPDLVLSGPNIGQNAGNIVISSGTVSNAQWAMIRGIPAIALSAGEKTNSGPDLVNPQSVQIAARSLELLRQLEGKAGKTGALLPPGVGLNVNFPDNIEAAKWRMARIGSFMRYDVRFVGDLAKAMGRSTPAGQPALPGMVIGLSSKTPGKAEAKDEAAVVQTDIAVSVMQVGYDAPTSSQQKAARLLKPLAGK
;
A
#
# COMPACT_ATOMS: atom_id res chain seq x y z
N MET A 1 -20.01 -41.61 -58.75
CA MET A 1 -19.41 -41.31 -57.49
C MET A 1 -19.21 -39.77 -57.45
N ARG A 2 -20.03 -39.04 -56.67
CA ARG A 2 -19.91 -37.59 -56.50
C ARG A 2 -19.35 -37.36 -55.10
N PHE A 3 -18.16 -36.80 -54.99
CA PHE A 3 -17.56 -36.39 -53.74
C PHE A 3 -17.98 -34.95 -53.43
N SER A 4 -18.77 -34.75 -52.36
CA SER A 4 -19.07 -33.43 -51.82
C SER A 4 -17.98 -33.01 -50.83
N LEU A 5 -17.29 -31.92 -51.14
CA LEU A 5 -16.30 -31.29 -50.31
C LEU A 5 -16.99 -30.31 -49.35
N HIS A 6 -17.06 -30.60 -48.05
CA HIS A 6 -17.59 -29.67 -47.05
C HIS A 6 -16.45 -28.77 -46.58
N LEU A 7 -16.55 -27.49 -46.93
CA LEU A 7 -15.68 -26.42 -46.43
C LEU A 7 -16.20 -26.04 -45.04
N LEU A 8 -15.42 -26.39 -43.98
CA LEU A 8 -15.62 -25.87 -42.62
C LEU A 8 -14.95 -24.50 -42.53
N THR A 9 -15.74 -23.43 -42.56
CA THR A 9 -15.30 -22.07 -42.21
C THR A 9 -15.28 -21.92 -40.70
N GLY A 10 -14.11 -22.03 -40.12
CA GLY A 10 -13.88 -21.68 -38.69
C GLY A 10 -13.95 -20.18 -38.49
N LEU A 11 -14.99 -19.68 -37.83
CA LEU A 11 -15.09 -18.32 -37.36
C LEU A 11 -14.14 -18.18 -36.15
N ALA A 12 -12.97 -17.56 -36.30
CA ALA A 12 -12.15 -17.11 -35.21
C ALA A 12 -12.84 -15.90 -34.55
N ALA A 13 -13.39 -16.10 -33.36
CA ALA A 13 -13.91 -15.02 -32.55
C ALA A 13 -12.72 -14.17 -32.05
N LEU A 14 -12.50 -13.03 -32.67
CA LEU A 14 -11.65 -11.99 -32.15
C LEU A 14 -12.26 -11.48 -30.83
N ALA A 15 -11.68 -11.85 -29.71
CA ALA A 15 -11.99 -11.27 -28.41
C ALA A 15 -11.61 -9.78 -28.48
N VAL A 16 -12.60 -8.91 -28.66
CA VAL A 16 -12.45 -7.46 -28.52
C VAL A 16 -12.25 -7.21 -27.04
N THR A 17 -10.99 -7.13 -26.61
CA THR A 17 -10.66 -6.59 -25.30
C THR A 17 -10.99 -5.10 -25.34
N SER A 18 -12.03 -4.68 -24.62
CA SER A 18 -12.28 -3.25 -24.40
C SER A 18 -10.99 -2.65 -23.82
N PRO A 19 -10.49 -1.53 -24.35
CA PRO A 19 -9.33 -0.88 -23.77
C PRO A 19 -9.67 -0.53 -22.32
N ALA A 20 -8.78 -0.90 -21.39
CA ALA A 20 -8.88 -0.45 -20.01
C ALA A 20 -8.96 1.08 -20.00
N LEU A 21 -9.92 1.66 -19.27
CA LEU A 21 -10.06 3.11 -19.18
C LEU A 21 -8.82 3.65 -18.48
N ALA A 22 -8.05 4.51 -19.16
CA ALA A 22 -6.94 5.23 -18.55
C ALA A 22 -7.44 5.98 -17.31
N ARG A 23 -6.75 5.82 -16.17
CA ARG A 23 -7.11 6.42 -14.88
C ARG A 23 -6.05 7.39 -14.41
N ASN A 24 -6.50 8.38 -13.66
CA ASN A 24 -5.63 9.27 -12.89
C ASN A 24 -5.35 8.61 -11.53
N ILE A 25 -4.11 8.21 -11.27
CA ILE A 25 -3.71 7.44 -10.09
C ILE A 25 -2.71 8.22 -9.26
N VAL A 26 -2.95 8.36 -7.95
CA VAL A 26 -1.91 8.76 -7.01
C VAL A 26 -1.33 7.51 -6.36
N LEU A 27 -0.02 7.31 -6.53
CA LEU A 27 0.76 6.23 -5.95
C LEU A 27 1.55 6.77 -4.75
N GLY A 28 1.14 6.38 -3.55
CA GLY A 28 1.82 6.68 -2.29
C GLY A 28 2.63 5.50 -1.77
N ASN A 29 3.42 5.73 -0.73
CA ASN A 29 4.15 4.71 0.02
C ASN A 29 4.58 5.28 1.37
N ASP A 30 5.05 4.45 2.31
CA ASP A 30 5.69 4.89 3.55
C ASP A 30 7.20 4.62 3.61
N ASP A 31 7.73 3.80 2.71
CA ASP A 31 9.18 3.54 2.60
C ASP A 31 9.97 4.63 1.82
N GLY A 32 9.30 5.63 1.25
CA GLY A 32 9.93 6.60 0.35
C GLY A 32 10.10 6.06 -1.08
N LEU A 33 11.11 6.54 -1.81
CA LEU A 33 11.41 6.08 -3.17
C LEU A 33 12.08 4.70 -3.14
N THR A 34 11.40 3.68 -3.65
CA THR A 34 11.87 2.27 -3.66
C THR A 34 11.71 1.62 -5.03
N ALA A 35 12.35 0.45 -5.22
CA ALA A 35 12.16 -0.36 -6.42
C ALA A 35 10.70 -0.78 -6.61
N ASN A 36 9.97 -1.07 -5.51
CA ASN A 36 8.55 -1.43 -5.57
C ASN A 36 7.70 -0.32 -6.17
N VAL A 37 7.89 0.92 -5.69
CA VAL A 37 7.18 2.10 -6.21
C VAL A 37 7.52 2.32 -7.68
N LYS A 38 8.83 2.25 -8.04
CA LYS A 38 9.27 2.45 -9.42
C LYS A 38 8.71 1.39 -10.36
N ALA A 39 8.77 0.10 -9.97
CA ALA A 39 8.25 -0.99 -10.78
C ALA A 39 6.73 -0.90 -10.98
N LEU A 40 5.97 -0.55 -9.94
CA LEU A 40 4.52 -0.37 -10.07
C LEU A 40 4.18 0.85 -10.93
N TYR A 41 4.89 1.97 -10.74
CA TYR A 41 4.73 3.14 -11.60
C TYR A 41 4.96 2.80 -13.07
N ASP A 42 6.07 2.14 -13.41
CA ASP A 42 6.39 1.77 -14.79
C ASP A 42 5.30 0.87 -15.39
N ALA A 43 4.82 -0.10 -14.63
CA ALA A 43 3.79 -1.01 -15.05
C ALA A 43 2.44 -0.30 -15.31
N LEU A 44 2.05 0.63 -14.44
CA LEU A 44 0.84 1.44 -14.61
C LEU A 44 0.94 2.37 -15.83
N LYS A 45 2.10 3.01 -16.05
CA LYS A 45 2.35 3.85 -17.23
C LYS A 45 2.30 3.05 -18.52
N ALA A 46 2.81 1.83 -18.52
CA ALA A 46 2.75 0.93 -19.69
C ALA A 46 1.30 0.55 -20.06
N GLU A 47 0.36 0.57 -19.11
CA GLU A 47 -1.09 0.36 -19.34
C GLU A 47 -1.82 1.67 -19.74
N GLY A 48 -1.11 2.79 -19.85
CA GLY A 48 -1.66 4.08 -20.27
C GLY A 48 -2.30 4.90 -19.15
N HIS A 49 -2.14 4.51 -17.89
CA HIS A 49 -2.61 5.33 -16.76
C HIS A 49 -1.79 6.61 -16.61
N ASP A 50 -2.44 7.66 -16.11
CA ASP A 50 -1.76 8.89 -15.70
C ASP A 50 -1.45 8.83 -14.20
N VAL A 51 -0.15 8.77 -13.85
CA VAL A 51 0.30 8.43 -12.49
C VAL A 51 1.10 9.57 -11.89
N ILE A 52 0.74 9.97 -10.67
CA ILE A 52 1.54 10.82 -9.79
C ILE A 52 2.09 9.94 -8.67
N VAL A 53 3.40 9.93 -8.46
CA VAL A 53 4.06 9.34 -7.31
C VAL A 53 4.26 10.42 -6.25
N ALA A 54 3.80 10.17 -5.01
CA ALA A 54 3.98 11.09 -3.89
C ALA A 54 4.32 10.30 -2.62
N VAL A 55 5.59 10.35 -2.21
CA VAL A 55 6.14 9.52 -1.12
C VAL A 55 6.93 10.35 -0.12
N PRO A 56 7.13 9.88 1.12
CA PRO A 56 8.00 10.54 2.08
C PRO A 56 9.45 10.64 1.56
N CYS A 57 10.16 11.70 1.98
CA CYS A 57 11.59 11.86 1.71
C CYS A 57 12.43 10.72 2.31
N GLN A 58 12.07 10.26 3.51
CA GLN A 58 12.74 9.18 4.23
C GLN A 58 11.76 8.04 4.52
N GLN A 59 12.29 6.87 4.87
CA GLN A 59 11.48 5.77 5.35
C GLN A 59 10.73 6.16 6.62
N GLN A 60 9.42 5.91 6.66
CA GLN A 60 8.50 6.30 7.72
C GLN A 60 7.70 5.11 8.28
N SER A 61 8.29 3.92 8.30
CA SER A 61 7.65 2.72 8.85
C SER A 61 7.21 2.94 10.30
N GLY A 62 6.00 2.47 10.63
CA GLY A 62 5.44 2.59 11.97
C GLY A 62 4.75 3.92 12.27
N MET A 63 4.76 4.89 11.34
CA MET A 63 4.13 6.20 11.57
C MET A 63 2.61 6.19 11.43
N GLY A 64 2.02 5.13 10.87
CA GLY A 64 0.56 5.02 10.75
C GLY A 64 -0.06 6.26 10.09
N ALA A 65 -1.11 6.79 10.71
CA ALA A 65 -1.83 7.98 10.25
C ALA A 65 -1.29 9.31 10.83
N ALA A 66 -0.06 9.33 11.35
CA ALA A 66 0.51 10.53 11.96
C ALA A 66 0.62 11.69 10.96
N MET A 67 0.39 12.92 11.45
CA MET A 67 0.51 14.16 10.70
C MET A 67 1.16 15.25 11.56
N LYS A 68 2.05 16.03 10.97
CA LYS A 68 2.65 17.22 11.60
C LYS A 68 1.84 18.45 11.21
N MET A 69 0.70 18.65 11.87
CA MET A 69 -0.21 19.76 11.52
C MET A 69 0.37 21.12 11.91
N LEU A 70 0.01 22.16 11.13
CA LEU A 70 0.34 23.57 11.37
C LEU A 70 1.86 23.84 11.50
N ARG A 71 2.67 23.03 10.86
CA ARG A 71 4.13 23.20 10.80
C ARG A 71 4.55 23.37 9.33
N PRO A 72 5.15 24.48 8.95
CA PRO A 72 5.70 24.65 7.61
C PRO A 72 6.84 23.65 7.39
N LEU A 73 6.98 23.17 6.16
CA LEU A 73 8.10 22.34 5.73
C LEU A 73 9.20 23.27 5.21
N GLY A 74 10.30 23.35 5.95
CA GLY A 74 11.50 24.07 5.52
C GLY A 74 12.32 23.28 4.49
N PRO A 75 13.44 23.86 4.01
CA PRO A 75 14.37 23.15 3.17
C PRO A 75 14.88 21.86 3.82
N LEU A 76 15.19 20.85 3.00
CA LEU A 76 15.72 19.57 3.46
C LEU A 76 17.07 19.76 4.18
N THR A 77 17.25 19.11 5.33
CA THR A 77 18.50 19.12 6.09
C THR A 77 19.43 17.97 5.72
N ALA A 78 18.95 16.97 4.97
CA ALA A 78 19.69 15.83 4.47
C ALA A 78 19.11 15.35 3.15
N ASP A 79 19.89 14.57 2.40
CA ASP A 79 19.43 13.92 1.17
C ASP A 79 18.26 12.96 1.46
N CYS A 80 17.27 12.91 0.60
CA CYS A 80 16.20 11.92 0.65
C CYS A 80 16.70 10.52 0.30
N LEU A 81 15.97 9.51 0.78
CA LEU A 81 16.23 8.10 0.50
C LEU A 81 16.42 7.89 -1.01
N ASN A 82 17.41 7.08 -1.35
CA ASN A 82 17.77 6.74 -2.73
C ASN A 82 17.97 7.98 -3.63
N GLY A 83 18.36 9.10 -3.06
CA GLY A 83 18.65 10.33 -3.79
C GLY A 83 17.43 10.97 -4.46
N ALA A 84 16.23 10.75 -3.92
CA ALA A 84 15.00 11.34 -4.46
C ALA A 84 15.07 12.87 -4.52
N ALA A 85 15.70 13.51 -3.53
CA ALA A 85 16.01 14.94 -3.48
C ALA A 85 17.26 15.18 -2.63
N LYS A 86 17.83 16.39 -2.67
CA LYS A 86 19.07 16.76 -2.02
C LYS A 86 18.86 17.69 -0.83
N ALA A 87 19.80 17.67 0.11
CA ALA A 87 19.85 18.69 1.16
C ALA A 87 19.83 20.10 0.53
N GLY A 88 19.00 20.98 1.10
CA GLY A 88 18.77 22.33 0.56
C GLY A 88 17.56 22.42 -0.38
N ASP A 89 17.08 21.32 -0.97
CA ASP A 89 15.83 21.31 -1.76
C ASP A 89 14.63 21.67 -0.86
N PRO A 90 13.50 22.16 -1.44
CA PRO A 90 12.27 22.42 -0.67
C PRO A 90 11.80 21.20 0.14
N GLY A 91 11.11 21.41 1.26
CA GLY A 91 10.57 20.32 2.09
C GLY A 91 9.47 19.48 1.42
N ALA A 92 8.95 19.90 0.27
CA ALA A 92 8.08 19.13 -0.60
C ALA A 92 8.22 19.64 -2.04
N GLY A 93 8.17 18.74 -3.02
CA GLY A 93 8.33 19.12 -4.43
C GLY A 93 8.56 17.92 -5.35
N PRO A 94 8.84 18.20 -6.63
CA PRO A 94 9.26 17.16 -7.57
C PRO A 94 10.63 16.60 -7.17
N MET A 95 10.82 15.30 -7.43
CA MET A 95 12.12 14.66 -7.20
C MET A 95 13.17 15.21 -8.17
N THR A 96 14.39 15.40 -7.66
CA THR A 96 15.54 15.94 -8.44
C THR A 96 16.49 14.84 -8.91
N ARG A 97 16.21 13.57 -8.59
CA ARG A 97 16.97 12.40 -9.03
C ARG A 97 16.95 12.26 -10.55
N ALA A 98 18.14 12.17 -11.16
CA ALA A 98 18.27 11.91 -12.60
C ALA A 98 17.58 10.59 -13.00
N GLY A 99 16.95 10.57 -14.17
CA GLY A 99 16.24 9.42 -14.72
C GLY A 99 14.79 9.24 -14.20
N LEU A 100 14.32 10.11 -13.30
CA LEU A 100 12.90 10.20 -12.94
C LEU A 100 12.24 11.35 -13.71
N GLY A 101 11.01 11.13 -14.15
CA GLY A 101 10.19 12.17 -14.78
C GLY A 101 9.49 13.08 -13.76
N THR A 102 8.74 14.05 -14.29
CA THR A 102 7.96 15.04 -13.50
C THR A 102 6.79 14.44 -12.71
N ASP A 103 6.55 13.14 -12.85
CA ASP A 103 5.51 12.42 -12.15
C ASP A 103 5.87 12.11 -10.68
N PHE A 104 7.16 12.20 -10.31
CA PHE A 104 7.68 11.79 -9.01
C PHE A 104 7.83 12.98 -8.07
N HIS A 105 7.22 12.87 -6.88
CA HIS A 105 7.23 13.90 -5.85
C HIS A 105 7.60 13.30 -4.48
N TYR A 106 8.20 14.14 -3.64
CA TYR A 106 8.56 13.80 -2.26
C TYR A 106 8.02 14.85 -1.28
N VAL A 107 7.92 14.42 -0.01
CA VAL A 107 7.59 15.31 1.12
C VAL A 107 8.46 14.93 2.32
N ASP A 108 9.09 15.92 2.96
CA ASP A 108 9.76 15.76 4.27
C ASP A 108 8.71 15.68 5.38
N GLY A 109 7.97 14.57 5.37
CA GLY A 109 6.83 14.37 6.24
C GLY A 109 6.46 12.90 6.40
N THR A 110 5.29 12.69 6.98
CA THR A 110 4.76 11.35 7.18
C THR A 110 4.14 10.79 5.88
N PRO A 111 3.84 9.49 5.81
CA PRO A 111 3.21 8.88 4.64
C PRO A 111 1.92 9.59 4.22
N VAL A 112 1.04 9.86 5.18
CA VAL A 112 -0.24 10.54 4.93
C VAL A 112 -0.02 11.98 4.44
N MET A 113 0.98 12.70 4.96
CA MET A 113 1.31 14.03 4.45
C MET A 113 1.77 13.99 3.00
N ALA A 114 2.59 13.01 2.62
CA ALA A 114 3.03 12.83 1.25
C ALA A 114 1.88 12.46 0.31
N LEU A 115 1.01 11.53 0.72
CA LEU A 115 -0.18 11.19 -0.05
C LEU A 115 -1.09 12.41 -0.26
N LEU A 116 -1.37 13.17 0.80
CA LEU A 116 -2.24 14.35 0.73
C LEU A 116 -1.62 15.45 -0.15
N TYR A 117 -0.29 15.64 -0.12
CA TYR A 117 0.39 16.52 -1.05
C TYR A 117 0.15 16.09 -2.52
N GLY A 118 0.25 14.78 -2.79
CA GLY A 118 -0.06 14.22 -4.11
C GLY A 118 -1.51 14.48 -4.54
N ILE A 119 -2.48 14.36 -3.63
CA ILE A 119 -3.91 14.55 -3.92
C ILE A 119 -4.28 16.04 -4.00
N ASP A 120 -3.88 16.83 -3.00
CA ASP A 120 -4.40 18.19 -2.81
C ASP A 120 -3.62 19.25 -3.60
N VAL A 121 -2.34 18.99 -3.90
CA VAL A 121 -1.48 19.94 -4.62
C VAL A 121 -1.21 19.45 -6.03
N VAL A 122 -0.58 18.27 -6.17
CA VAL A 122 -0.10 17.83 -7.48
C VAL A 122 -1.25 17.41 -8.39
N ALA A 123 -2.20 16.61 -7.89
CA ALA A 123 -3.35 16.16 -8.66
C ALA A 123 -4.28 17.34 -9.04
N GLN A 124 -4.47 18.30 -8.13
CA GLN A 124 -5.26 19.49 -8.43
C GLN A 124 -4.59 20.35 -9.51
N ALA A 125 -3.28 20.54 -9.45
CA ALA A 125 -2.53 21.28 -10.47
C ALA A 125 -2.54 20.57 -11.84
N ARG A 126 -2.47 19.22 -11.84
CA ARG A 126 -2.36 18.44 -13.08
C ARG A 126 -3.70 18.09 -13.69
N TRP A 127 -4.67 17.69 -12.88
CA TRP A 127 -5.97 17.15 -13.33
C TRP A 127 -7.17 18.06 -13.02
N GLY A 128 -6.99 19.07 -12.17
CA GLY A 128 -8.09 19.92 -11.69
C GLY A 128 -9.14 19.19 -10.84
N ARG A 129 -8.84 17.95 -10.41
CA ARG A 129 -9.74 17.07 -9.66
C ARG A 129 -8.97 16.02 -8.86
N ALA A 130 -9.68 15.35 -7.95
CA ALA A 130 -9.15 14.20 -7.23
C ALA A 130 -8.80 13.04 -8.19
N PRO A 131 -7.87 12.14 -7.81
CA PRO A 131 -7.56 10.93 -8.57
C PRO A 131 -8.75 9.97 -8.63
N ASP A 132 -8.76 9.11 -9.63
CA ASP A 132 -9.76 8.03 -9.76
C ASP A 132 -9.46 6.85 -8.82
N LEU A 133 -8.19 6.73 -8.40
CA LEU A 133 -7.70 5.65 -7.55
C LEU A 133 -6.47 6.11 -6.77
N VAL A 134 -6.35 5.67 -5.54
CA VAL A 134 -5.11 5.69 -4.77
C VAL A 134 -4.58 4.27 -4.64
N LEU A 135 -3.32 4.08 -5.01
CA LEU A 135 -2.53 2.90 -4.66
C LEU A 135 -1.51 3.31 -3.60
N SER A 136 -1.40 2.57 -2.52
CA SER A 136 -0.40 2.82 -1.48
C SER A 136 0.52 1.60 -1.35
N GLY A 137 1.79 1.80 -1.61
CA GLY A 137 2.80 0.74 -1.66
C GLY A 137 3.32 0.50 -3.10
N PRO A 138 3.81 -0.72 -3.42
CA PRO A 138 3.97 -1.87 -2.52
C PRO A 138 5.02 -1.62 -1.43
N ASN A 139 4.60 -1.79 -0.17
CA ASN A 139 5.48 -1.68 0.99
C ASN A 139 6.56 -2.76 1.01
N ILE A 140 7.73 -2.45 1.56
CA ILE A 140 8.75 -3.45 1.90
C ILE A 140 8.41 -4.02 3.28
N GLY A 141 7.87 -5.23 3.31
CA GLY A 141 7.30 -5.87 4.48
C GLY A 141 5.77 -5.93 4.45
N GLN A 142 5.20 -7.09 4.84
CA GLN A 142 3.75 -7.26 4.85
C GLN A 142 3.09 -6.46 5.98
N ASN A 143 1.99 -5.78 5.66
CA ASN A 143 1.12 -5.11 6.62
C ASN A 143 -0.13 -5.97 6.88
N ALA A 144 0.03 -7.03 7.67
CA ALA A 144 -0.98 -8.05 7.87
C ALA A 144 -1.36 -8.23 9.35
N GLY A 145 -2.66 -8.33 9.63
CA GLY A 145 -3.20 -8.46 10.99
C GLY A 145 -3.09 -7.16 11.78
N ASN A 146 -2.83 -7.26 13.07
CA ASN A 146 -2.86 -6.10 13.97
C ASN A 146 -1.83 -5.00 13.65
N ILE A 147 -0.79 -5.28 12.85
CA ILE A 147 0.20 -4.29 12.46
C ILE A 147 -0.38 -3.18 11.58
N VAL A 148 -1.53 -3.41 10.94
CA VAL A 148 -2.21 -2.43 10.08
C VAL A 148 -2.45 -1.08 10.79
N ILE A 149 -2.59 -1.09 12.11
CA ILE A 149 -2.84 0.14 12.90
C ILE A 149 -1.65 1.10 12.87
N SER A 150 -0.42 0.57 12.73
CA SER A 150 0.81 1.36 12.64
C SER A 150 1.34 1.50 11.21
N SER A 151 0.67 0.90 10.24
CA SER A 151 1.07 0.94 8.83
C SER A 151 0.77 2.27 8.17
N GLY A 152 1.80 2.94 7.66
CA GLY A 152 1.63 4.12 6.81
C GLY A 152 0.97 3.76 5.47
N THR A 153 1.29 2.58 4.91
CA THR A 153 0.69 2.05 3.69
C THR A 153 -0.83 1.92 3.80
N VAL A 154 -1.31 1.27 4.89
CA VAL A 154 -2.75 1.09 5.14
C VAL A 154 -3.42 2.43 5.49
N SER A 155 -2.74 3.27 6.27
CA SER A 155 -3.26 4.59 6.65
C SER A 155 -3.44 5.52 5.44
N ASN A 156 -2.55 5.47 4.46
CA ASN A 156 -2.72 6.18 3.20
C ASN A 156 -4.02 5.77 2.48
N ALA A 157 -4.27 4.46 2.38
CA ALA A 157 -5.52 3.98 1.77
C ALA A 157 -6.75 4.43 2.57
N GLN A 158 -6.70 4.38 3.91
CA GLN A 158 -7.78 4.87 4.77
C GLN A 158 -8.06 6.37 4.54
N TRP A 159 -7.02 7.20 4.43
CA TRP A 159 -7.19 8.64 4.17
C TRP A 159 -7.75 8.95 2.80
N ALA A 160 -7.40 8.17 1.77
CA ALA A 160 -8.03 8.28 0.47
C ALA A 160 -9.51 7.90 0.53
N MET A 161 -9.86 6.81 1.21
CA MET A 161 -11.24 6.35 1.39
C MET A 161 -12.10 7.36 2.16
N ILE A 162 -11.56 8.00 3.22
CA ILE A 162 -12.23 9.11 3.95
C ILE A 162 -12.63 10.24 3.00
N ARG A 163 -11.85 10.48 1.95
CA ARG A 163 -12.13 11.48 0.91
C ARG A 163 -13.00 10.97 -0.23
N GLY A 164 -13.54 9.76 -0.11
CA GLY A 164 -14.38 9.13 -1.13
C GLY A 164 -13.60 8.61 -2.35
N ILE A 165 -12.26 8.53 -2.27
CA ILE A 165 -11.41 8.02 -3.34
C ILE A 165 -11.22 6.51 -3.13
N PRO A 166 -11.52 5.67 -4.13
CA PRO A 166 -11.17 4.24 -4.07
C PRO A 166 -9.70 4.03 -3.77
N ALA A 167 -9.36 3.09 -2.87
CA ALA A 167 -7.99 2.90 -2.46
C ALA A 167 -7.62 1.43 -2.22
N ILE A 168 -6.36 1.09 -2.54
CA ILE A 168 -5.78 -0.23 -2.34
C ILE A 168 -4.42 -0.06 -1.66
N ALA A 169 -4.25 -0.66 -0.49
CA ALA A 169 -2.97 -0.83 0.16
C ALA A 169 -2.30 -2.11 -0.37
N LEU A 170 -1.04 -2.02 -0.76
CA LEU A 170 -0.25 -3.10 -1.32
C LEU A 170 1.01 -3.30 -0.47
N SER A 171 1.28 -4.52 -0.04
CA SER A 171 2.45 -4.82 0.80
C SER A 171 3.14 -6.09 0.31
N ALA A 172 4.44 -6.00 0.04
CA ALA A 172 5.28 -7.09 -0.43
C ALA A 172 6.15 -7.64 0.71
N GLY A 173 6.89 -8.72 0.47
CA GLY A 173 7.86 -9.25 1.41
C GLY A 173 9.15 -8.42 1.45
N GLU A 174 9.95 -8.59 2.50
CA GLU A 174 11.23 -7.88 2.69
C GLU A 174 12.27 -8.19 1.59
N LYS A 175 12.11 -9.30 0.87
CA LYS A 175 12.97 -9.65 -0.28
C LYS A 175 12.88 -8.66 -1.43
N THR A 176 11.88 -7.77 -1.43
CA THR A 176 11.76 -6.67 -2.41
C THR A 176 12.60 -5.45 -2.04
N ASN A 177 13.31 -5.48 -0.91
CA ASN A 177 14.26 -4.43 -0.58
C ASN A 177 15.36 -4.35 -1.65
N SER A 178 15.77 -3.14 -1.99
CA SER A 178 16.76 -2.87 -3.03
C SER A 178 17.68 -1.73 -2.63
N GLY A 179 18.82 -1.67 -3.31
CA GLY A 179 19.72 -0.54 -3.21
C GLY A 179 19.21 0.71 -3.96
N PRO A 180 20.06 1.72 -4.03
CA PRO A 180 19.73 3.00 -4.65
C PRO A 180 19.56 2.92 -6.19
N ASP A 181 19.87 1.82 -6.83
CA ASP A 181 19.63 1.55 -8.25
C ASP A 181 18.14 1.38 -8.58
N LEU A 182 17.30 1.15 -7.56
CA LEU A 182 15.86 0.90 -7.69
C LEU A 182 15.52 -0.33 -8.54
N VAL A 183 16.38 -1.33 -8.54
CA VAL A 183 16.22 -2.57 -9.30
C VAL A 183 16.01 -3.75 -8.35
N ASN A 184 14.90 -4.46 -8.54
CA ASN A 184 14.63 -5.72 -7.86
C ASN A 184 13.67 -6.56 -8.73
N PRO A 185 14.06 -7.77 -9.17
CA PRO A 185 13.22 -8.62 -10.02
C PRO A 185 11.88 -8.97 -9.36
N GLN A 186 11.84 -9.15 -8.04
CA GLN A 186 10.61 -9.45 -7.33
C GLN A 186 9.64 -8.26 -7.31
N SER A 187 10.15 -7.03 -7.30
CA SER A 187 9.32 -5.82 -7.43
C SER A 187 8.54 -5.81 -8.75
N VAL A 188 9.16 -6.28 -9.84
CA VAL A 188 8.49 -6.41 -11.14
C VAL A 188 7.36 -7.45 -11.09
N GLN A 189 7.59 -8.57 -10.42
CA GLN A 189 6.55 -9.60 -10.24
C GLN A 189 5.38 -9.09 -9.38
N ILE A 190 5.67 -8.35 -8.31
CA ILE A 190 4.64 -7.72 -7.45
C ILE A 190 3.84 -6.67 -8.25
N ALA A 191 4.51 -5.85 -9.06
CA ALA A 191 3.83 -4.90 -9.94
C ALA A 191 2.90 -5.60 -10.93
N ALA A 192 3.34 -6.68 -11.56
CA ALA A 192 2.52 -7.47 -12.49
C ALA A 192 1.27 -8.06 -11.81
N ARG A 193 1.41 -8.59 -10.58
CA ARG A 193 0.26 -9.07 -9.78
C ARG A 193 -0.67 -7.93 -9.37
N SER A 194 -0.13 -6.75 -9.04
CA SER A 194 -0.94 -5.57 -8.72
C SER A 194 -1.77 -5.12 -9.92
N LEU A 195 -1.22 -5.15 -11.15
CA LEU A 195 -1.97 -4.89 -12.37
C LEU A 195 -3.01 -5.97 -12.67
N GLU A 196 -2.73 -7.24 -12.40
CA GLU A 196 -3.73 -8.32 -12.53
C GLU A 196 -4.98 -8.01 -11.68
N LEU A 197 -4.79 -7.59 -10.42
CA LEU A 197 -5.88 -7.16 -9.55
C LEU A 197 -6.63 -5.95 -10.14
N LEU A 198 -5.90 -4.93 -10.58
CA LEU A 198 -6.50 -3.70 -11.14
C LEU A 198 -7.35 -4.02 -12.36
N ARG A 199 -6.83 -4.78 -13.32
CA ARG A 199 -7.58 -5.22 -14.52
C ARG A 199 -8.85 -6.01 -14.16
N GLN A 200 -8.76 -6.87 -13.12
CA GLN A 200 -9.92 -7.63 -12.64
C GLN A 200 -11.02 -6.70 -12.08
N LEU A 201 -10.64 -5.67 -11.32
CA LEU A 201 -11.56 -4.66 -10.80
C LEU A 201 -12.15 -3.82 -11.93
N GLU A 202 -11.34 -3.39 -12.88
CA GLU A 202 -11.77 -2.61 -14.06
C GLU A 202 -12.74 -3.38 -14.94
N GLY A 203 -12.46 -4.65 -15.16
CA GLY A 203 -13.37 -5.54 -15.91
C GLY A 203 -14.75 -5.72 -15.24
N LYS A 204 -14.89 -5.37 -13.95
CA LYS A 204 -16.13 -5.44 -13.17
C LYS A 204 -16.75 -4.07 -12.87
N ALA A 205 -16.04 -2.99 -13.16
CA ALA A 205 -16.47 -1.62 -12.82
C ALA A 205 -17.78 -1.17 -13.51
N GLY A 206 -18.20 -1.86 -14.54
CA GLY A 206 -19.45 -1.59 -15.27
C GLY A 206 -19.52 -0.17 -15.83
N LYS A 207 -20.75 0.32 -16.06
CA LYS A 207 -21.00 1.67 -16.64
C LYS A 207 -20.61 2.82 -15.70
N THR A 208 -20.55 2.59 -14.42
CA THR A 208 -20.21 3.64 -13.41
C THR A 208 -18.71 3.91 -13.35
N GLY A 209 -17.86 3.00 -13.83
CA GLY A 209 -16.42 3.08 -13.72
C GLY A 209 -15.89 2.93 -12.28
N ALA A 210 -16.76 2.73 -11.27
CA ALA A 210 -16.37 2.59 -9.88
C ALA A 210 -15.66 1.25 -9.65
N LEU A 211 -14.42 1.30 -9.15
CA LEU A 211 -13.60 0.10 -8.90
C LEU A 211 -14.03 -0.65 -7.64
N LEU A 212 -14.47 0.08 -6.62
CA LEU A 212 -14.87 -0.45 -5.33
C LEU A 212 -16.13 0.29 -4.84
N PRO A 213 -16.97 -0.33 -4.01
CA PRO A 213 -18.08 0.36 -3.37
C PRO A 213 -17.61 1.57 -2.55
N PRO A 214 -18.43 2.61 -2.38
CA PRO A 214 -18.10 3.75 -1.53
C PRO A 214 -17.71 3.33 -0.10
N GLY A 215 -16.63 3.90 0.43
CA GLY A 215 -16.13 3.60 1.76
C GLY A 215 -15.46 2.24 1.92
N VAL A 216 -15.23 1.53 0.81
CA VAL A 216 -14.55 0.23 0.78
C VAL A 216 -13.20 0.35 0.08
N GLY A 217 -12.18 -0.27 0.66
CA GLY A 217 -10.85 -0.44 0.09
C GLY A 217 -10.32 -1.85 0.29
N LEU A 218 -9.14 -2.10 -0.23
CA LEU A 218 -8.47 -3.39 -0.10
C LEU A 218 -7.13 -3.25 0.62
N ASN A 219 -6.82 -4.22 1.48
CA ASN A 219 -5.47 -4.49 1.96
C ASN A 219 -4.97 -5.77 1.30
N VAL A 220 -3.91 -5.66 0.52
CA VAL A 220 -3.35 -6.77 -0.27
C VAL A 220 -1.93 -7.03 0.19
N ASN A 221 -1.69 -8.25 0.64
CA ASN A 221 -0.39 -8.69 1.09
C ASN A 221 0.13 -9.81 0.21
N PHE A 222 1.33 -9.63 -0.34
CA PHE A 222 2.01 -10.60 -1.20
C PHE A 222 2.99 -11.43 -0.36
N PRO A 223 3.04 -12.77 -0.54
CA PRO A 223 4.01 -13.62 0.15
C PRO A 223 5.42 -13.44 -0.41
N ASP A 224 6.43 -13.90 0.34
CA ASP A 224 7.83 -13.88 -0.10
C ASP A 224 8.10 -14.75 -1.34
N ASN A 225 7.32 -15.80 -1.53
CA ASN A 225 7.33 -16.62 -2.75
C ASN A 225 6.09 -16.32 -3.57
N ILE A 226 6.21 -15.39 -4.51
CA ILE A 226 5.09 -14.89 -5.32
C ILE A 226 4.74 -15.80 -6.51
N GLU A 227 5.68 -16.61 -7.01
CA GLU A 227 5.50 -17.36 -8.27
C GLU A 227 4.34 -18.37 -8.20
N ALA A 228 4.29 -19.14 -7.11
CA ALA A 228 3.25 -20.15 -6.91
C ALA A 228 2.01 -19.65 -6.16
N ALA A 229 2.02 -18.39 -5.69
CA ALA A 229 1.00 -17.82 -4.83
C ALA A 229 -0.33 -17.63 -5.57
N LYS A 230 -1.43 -18.01 -4.92
CA LYS A 230 -2.79 -17.85 -5.42
C LYS A 230 -3.49 -16.70 -4.71
N TRP A 231 -4.43 -16.05 -5.39
CA TRP A 231 -5.30 -15.05 -4.78
C TRP A 231 -6.24 -15.70 -3.76
N ARG A 232 -6.29 -15.17 -2.54
CA ARG A 232 -7.16 -15.64 -1.47
C ARG A 232 -7.88 -14.47 -0.80
N MET A 233 -9.20 -14.55 -0.73
CA MET A 233 -9.95 -13.67 0.14
C MET A 233 -9.60 -13.98 1.60
N ALA A 234 -9.26 -12.94 2.33
CA ALA A 234 -8.86 -12.98 3.73
C ALA A 234 -9.63 -11.93 4.53
N ARG A 235 -9.33 -11.82 5.80
CA ARG A 235 -9.75 -10.73 6.68
C ARG A 235 -8.53 -10.24 7.44
N ILE A 236 -8.51 -8.98 7.87
CA ILE A 236 -7.42 -8.44 8.69
C ILE A 236 -7.19 -9.38 9.89
N GLY A 237 -8.26 -9.71 10.61
CA GLY A 237 -8.22 -10.74 11.65
C GLY A 237 -7.47 -10.33 12.90
N SER A 238 -7.18 -11.33 13.74
CA SER A 238 -6.53 -11.16 15.05
C SER A 238 -5.19 -11.88 15.17
N PHE A 239 -4.83 -12.72 14.19
CA PHE A 239 -3.55 -13.41 14.22
C PHE A 239 -2.39 -12.43 14.10
N MET A 240 -1.50 -12.45 15.09
CA MET A 240 -0.33 -11.57 15.15
C MET A 240 0.88 -12.26 14.52
N ARG A 241 1.22 -11.88 13.29
CA ARG A 241 2.44 -12.30 12.62
C ARG A 241 3.69 -11.63 13.20
N TYR A 242 3.52 -10.42 13.74
CA TYR A 242 4.61 -9.63 14.27
C TYR A 242 4.53 -9.50 15.79
N ASP A 243 5.69 -9.58 16.43
CA ASP A 243 5.89 -9.28 17.84
C ASP A 243 6.55 -7.91 17.93
N VAL A 244 5.79 -6.92 18.43
CA VAL A 244 6.24 -5.53 18.60
C VAL A 244 6.43 -5.28 20.08
N ARG A 245 7.66 -4.91 20.48
CA ARG A 245 8.01 -4.73 21.90
C ARG A 245 8.87 -3.50 22.11
N PHE A 246 8.66 -2.85 23.25
CA PHE A 246 9.60 -1.87 23.78
C PHE A 246 10.66 -2.60 24.61
N VAL A 247 11.95 -2.30 24.40
CA VAL A 247 13.08 -2.93 25.07
C VAL A 247 13.98 -1.91 25.71
N GLY A 248 14.59 -2.25 26.86
CA GLY A 248 15.50 -1.36 27.57
C GLY A 248 16.89 -1.24 26.92
N ASP A 249 17.26 -2.19 26.07
CA ASP A 249 18.51 -2.21 25.31
C ASP A 249 18.25 -2.62 23.87
N LEU A 250 18.17 -1.62 22.98
CA LEU A 250 17.87 -1.85 21.57
C LEU A 250 19.01 -2.58 20.85
N ALA A 251 20.27 -2.24 21.16
CA ALA A 251 21.42 -2.89 20.53
C ALA A 251 21.41 -4.40 20.81
N LYS A 252 21.25 -4.79 22.07
CA LYS A 252 21.17 -6.19 22.48
C LYS A 252 19.99 -6.92 21.85
N ALA A 253 18.82 -6.27 21.79
CA ALA A 253 17.62 -6.87 21.17
C ALA A 253 17.79 -7.09 19.67
N MET A 254 18.62 -6.30 18.99
CA MET A 254 19.00 -6.44 17.58
C MET A 254 20.23 -7.35 17.37
N GLY A 255 20.70 -8.07 18.41
CA GLY A 255 21.88 -8.93 18.31
C GLY A 255 23.19 -8.16 18.16
N ARG A 256 23.22 -6.87 18.53
CA ARG A 256 24.42 -6.01 18.50
C ARG A 256 24.95 -5.80 19.92
N SER A 257 26.24 -5.55 20.04
CA SER A 257 26.85 -5.17 21.32
C SER A 257 26.72 -3.66 21.52
N THR A 258 26.34 -3.24 22.72
CA THR A 258 26.47 -1.84 23.12
C THR A 258 27.96 -1.49 23.19
N PRO A 259 28.43 -0.39 22.57
CA PRO A 259 29.84 -0.01 22.66
C PRO A 259 30.31 0.14 24.10
N ALA A 260 31.54 -0.30 24.37
CA ALA A 260 32.12 -0.22 25.73
C ALA A 260 32.09 1.21 26.28
N GLY A 261 31.59 1.37 27.51
CA GLY A 261 31.46 2.66 28.17
C GLY A 261 30.25 3.49 27.78
N GLN A 262 29.37 2.99 26.90
CA GLN A 262 28.09 3.65 26.57
C GLN A 262 26.94 2.99 27.34
N PRO A 263 25.93 3.77 27.76
CA PRO A 263 24.74 3.20 28.38
C PRO A 263 23.88 2.43 27.30
N ALA A 264 23.17 1.41 27.76
CA ALA A 264 22.14 0.79 26.96
C ALA A 264 21.05 1.82 26.63
N LEU A 265 20.65 1.90 25.36
CA LEU A 265 19.59 2.81 24.90
C LEU A 265 18.31 2.01 24.65
N PRO A 266 17.17 2.47 25.20
CA PRO A 266 15.89 1.83 25.00
C PRO A 266 15.34 2.10 23.59
N GLY A 267 14.44 1.23 23.10
CA GLY A 267 13.80 1.42 21.81
C GLY A 267 12.74 0.37 21.51
N MET A 268 12.12 0.51 20.34
CA MET A 268 11.13 -0.43 19.82
C MET A 268 11.79 -1.47 18.91
N VAL A 269 11.36 -2.72 19.04
CA VAL A 269 11.74 -3.80 18.12
C VAL A 269 10.49 -4.42 17.52
N ILE A 270 10.63 -4.86 16.30
CA ILE A 270 9.64 -5.67 15.59
C ILE A 270 10.34 -6.92 15.08
N GLY A 271 9.70 -8.06 15.21
CA GLY A 271 10.18 -9.33 14.70
C GLY A 271 9.03 -10.25 14.32
N LEU A 272 9.34 -11.34 13.63
CA LEU A 272 8.33 -12.35 13.34
C LEU A 272 7.93 -13.09 14.63
N SER A 273 6.64 -13.23 14.83
CA SER A 273 6.10 -14.05 15.93
C SER A 273 6.40 -15.52 15.66
N SER A 274 6.74 -16.26 16.71
CA SER A 274 6.88 -17.74 16.66
C SER A 274 5.53 -18.46 16.71
N LYS A 275 4.42 -17.73 16.87
CA LYS A 275 3.08 -18.31 16.92
C LYS A 275 2.66 -18.85 15.57
N THR A 276 1.90 -19.95 15.59
CA THR A 276 1.23 -20.51 14.42
C THR A 276 -0.27 -20.22 14.48
N PRO A 277 -0.92 -19.91 13.34
CA PRO A 277 -2.36 -19.61 13.34
C PRO A 277 -3.18 -20.85 13.71
N GLY A 278 -4.15 -20.67 14.56
CA GLY A 278 -5.17 -21.69 14.89
C GLY A 278 -6.21 -21.83 13.77
N LYS A 279 -7.12 -22.84 13.89
CA LYS A 279 -8.20 -23.05 12.89
C LYS A 279 -9.09 -21.82 12.70
N ALA A 280 -9.37 -21.08 13.75
CA ALA A 280 -10.19 -19.87 13.70
C ALA A 280 -9.50 -18.72 12.96
N GLU A 281 -8.15 -18.73 12.89
CA GLU A 281 -7.30 -17.71 12.32
C GLU A 281 -6.83 -18.07 10.89
N ALA A 282 -7.18 -19.24 10.37
CA ALA A 282 -6.72 -19.73 9.07
C ALA A 282 -7.10 -18.83 7.87
N LYS A 283 -8.11 -17.95 8.07
CA LYS A 283 -8.53 -16.94 7.07
C LYS A 283 -8.05 -15.54 7.41
N ASP A 284 -7.26 -15.35 8.46
CA ASP A 284 -6.65 -14.07 8.77
C ASP A 284 -5.53 -13.80 7.76
N GLU A 285 -5.41 -12.56 7.28
CA GLU A 285 -4.43 -12.22 6.23
C GLU A 285 -3.00 -12.54 6.63
N ALA A 286 -2.66 -12.41 7.92
CA ALA A 286 -1.36 -12.75 8.45
C ALA A 286 -1.06 -14.26 8.44
N ALA A 287 -2.08 -15.11 8.38
CA ALA A 287 -1.93 -16.55 8.15
C ALA A 287 -1.85 -16.85 6.64
N VAL A 288 -2.75 -16.27 5.85
CA VAL A 288 -2.85 -16.51 4.40
C VAL A 288 -1.58 -16.05 3.67
N VAL A 289 -1.01 -14.90 4.05
CA VAL A 289 0.17 -14.32 3.37
C VAL A 289 1.45 -15.16 3.51
N GLN A 290 1.46 -16.15 4.37
CA GLN A 290 2.61 -17.05 4.47
C GLN A 290 2.85 -17.87 3.19
N THR A 291 1.79 -18.12 2.41
CA THR A 291 1.84 -18.95 1.19
C THR A 291 1.13 -18.34 -0.01
N ASP A 292 0.10 -17.54 0.21
CA ASP A 292 -0.79 -17.04 -0.84
C ASP A 292 -0.93 -15.50 -0.77
N ILE A 293 -1.45 -14.88 -1.82
CA ILE A 293 -1.76 -13.46 -1.85
C ILE A 293 -3.04 -13.24 -1.06
N ALA A 294 -2.93 -12.55 0.07
CA ALA A 294 -4.07 -12.24 0.93
C ALA A 294 -4.76 -10.95 0.48
N VAL A 295 -6.07 -10.99 0.27
CA VAL A 295 -6.90 -9.83 -0.06
C VAL A 295 -7.95 -9.65 1.03
N SER A 296 -7.80 -8.62 1.85
CA SER A 296 -8.74 -8.25 2.90
C SER A 296 -9.53 -7.01 2.48
N VAL A 297 -10.82 -7.01 2.74
CA VAL A 297 -11.68 -5.85 2.51
C VAL A 297 -11.64 -4.95 3.73
N MET A 298 -11.36 -3.67 3.51
CA MET A 298 -11.37 -2.63 4.54
C MET A 298 -12.58 -1.72 4.38
N GLN A 299 -13.10 -1.21 5.49
CA GLN A 299 -14.04 -0.11 5.53
C GLN A 299 -13.38 1.17 6.06
N VAL A 300 -13.97 2.33 5.77
CA VAL A 300 -13.55 3.59 6.36
C VAL A 300 -13.91 3.62 7.85
N GLY A 301 -12.96 4.07 8.68
CA GLY A 301 -13.18 4.37 10.08
C GLY A 301 -13.07 3.17 11.02
N TYR A 302 -13.45 3.40 12.26
CA TYR A 302 -13.30 2.46 13.38
C TYR A 302 -14.64 1.99 13.95
N ASP A 303 -15.72 2.14 13.22
CA ASP A 303 -17.05 1.75 13.70
C ASP A 303 -17.09 0.24 13.97
N ALA A 304 -17.51 -0.09 15.17
CA ALA A 304 -17.78 -1.48 15.53
C ALA A 304 -19.00 -2.00 14.74
N PRO A 305 -19.09 -3.31 14.46
CA PRO A 305 -20.27 -3.91 13.86
C PRO A 305 -21.56 -3.55 14.64
N THR A 306 -22.67 -3.36 13.94
CA THR A 306 -23.97 -2.93 14.50
C THR A 306 -24.37 -3.75 15.74
N SER A 307 -24.12 -5.06 15.72
CA SER A 307 -24.41 -5.92 16.86
C SER A 307 -23.62 -5.56 18.13
N SER A 308 -22.36 -5.11 17.97
CA SER A 308 -21.52 -4.66 19.08
C SER A 308 -21.94 -3.27 19.54
N GLN A 309 -22.31 -2.38 18.63
CA GLN A 309 -22.87 -1.05 18.98
C GLN A 309 -24.17 -1.20 19.78
N GLN A 310 -25.07 -2.11 19.38
CA GLN A 310 -26.31 -2.39 20.12
C GLN A 310 -26.06 -2.94 21.51
N LYS A 311 -25.05 -3.82 21.67
CA LYS A 311 -24.67 -4.31 23.00
C LYS A 311 -24.15 -3.17 23.88
N ALA A 312 -23.26 -2.33 23.36
CA ALA A 312 -22.73 -1.17 24.07
C ALA A 312 -23.86 -0.17 24.44
N ALA A 313 -24.78 0.11 23.52
CA ALA A 313 -25.92 0.96 23.78
C ALA A 313 -26.81 0.47 24.92
N ARG A 314 -27.02 -0.85 25.02
CA ARG A 314 -27.77 -1.45 26.18
C ARG A 314 -27.05 -1.23 27.51
N LEU A 315 -25.71 -1.38 27.52
CA LEU A 315 -24.89 -1.14 28.71
C LEU A 315 -24.90 0.32 29.13
N LEU A 316 -24.95 1.23 28.17
CA LEU A 316 -24.92 2.68 28.40
C LEU A 316 -26.31 3.31 28.54
N LYS A 317 -27.40 2.53 28.45
CA LYS A 317 -28.78 3.01 28.56
C LYS A 317 -29.01 3.90 29.80
N PRO A 318 -28.47 3.64 31.00
CA PRO A 318 -28.64 4.53 32.14
C PRO A 318 -28.04 5.92 31.96
N LEU A 319 -27.07 6.09 31.07
CA LEU A 319 -26.42 7.36 30.76
C LEU A 319 -27.11 8.10 29.60
N ALA A 320 -27.67 7.35 28.66
CA ALA A 320 -28.29 7.90 27.44
C ALA A 320 -29.79 8.23 27.59
N GLY A 321 -30.39 7.97 28.71
CA GLY A 321 -31.83 8.05 28.97
C GLY A 321 -32.25 9.21 29.88
N LYS A 322 -31.56 10.33 29.83
CA LYS A 322 -32.03 11.59 30.48
C LYS A 322 -32.28 12.66 29.43
#